data_4c19b8e146f510740abe434d6ebc3eff
#
_entry.id   4c19b8e146f510740abe434d6ebc3eff
#
_cell.length_a   1.000
_cell.length_b   1.000
_cell.length_c   1.000
_cell.angle_alpha   90.00
_cell.angle_beta   90.00
_cell.angle_gamma   90.00
#
_symmetry.space_group_name_H-M   'P 1'
#
loop_
_entity.id
_entity.type
_entity.pdbx_description
1 polymer ?
#
loop_
_entity_poly.entity_id
_entity_poly.type
_entity_poly.pdbx_seq_one_letter_code
_entity_poly.pdbx_strand_id
1 'polypeptide(L)'
;MKRFLFSFLLSLFVIATNAQTTWYNPMESEYDVIQNQAFTSEIKGYMRLPQRAESKVRSSVWGLAKHSAGLSITFFTNSPKIEVRYETLSTSYAMPHMPSTGVSGVDMYRIDEEGVCDYVAPSRYIFGDNVTYRYHDLPATPRHGLGYEYRVYLPLYNGVKTLEIGVDEGSYFRFAPTSEEKPIMLYGTSIAQGGCAARPAMAWSTILQRALDLPLVNLGFSGNGPMETEVLDFIVETDARLFILDCYPNMTGMLQNVYPRTLAAVKQIRAKHDEPILIVEHAGYSDDVAHPSKRTIVDSVNMAAKRAYKELLDDGVKNLYYLTREELALTQEMTVDGTHPTDLGMMQQAKAVEKKVREILQMPVGNRLTTQPVTQRREPYLYEWDERHRTIISEARERQPEAVIIGNSITHYWGGAHRQQNGEQVWRDEMTKFVNMGCGWDRIENALWRVYHGELDGYEAKKVVVMIGTNNLGRDSDADIVEGVRLLLAAVKARQPKAEIVYVGILPRRGQEQRVKELNLWLGSVVKQGGYTFINPGVKMLGADGKIVDKYFTSDGLHPSNDGYAVIVDEITK
;
A
#
# COMPACT_ATOMS: atom_id res chain seq x y z
N MET A 1 28.67 10.77 -74.75
CA MET A 1 28.32 9.64 -73.89
C MET A 1 27.79 10.19 -72.55
N LYS A 2 26.46 10.26 -72.39
CA LYS A 2 25.79 10.71 -71.14
C LYS A 2 25.36 9.47 -70.35
N ARG A 3 25.88 9.30 -69.14
CA ARG A 3 25.44 8.24 -68.23
C ARG A 3 24.27 8.77 -67.42
N PHE A 4 23.09 8.17 -67.54
CA PHE A 4 21.95 8.34 -66.68
C PHE A 4 22.13 7.46 -65.41
N LEU A 5 22.21 8.08 -64.24
CA LEU A 5 22.06 7.40 -62.94
C LEU A 5 20.57 7.35 -62.61
N PHE A 6 20.02 6.15 -62.56
CA PHE A 6 18.68 5.90 -62.00
C PHE A 6 18.83 5.68 -60.47
N SER A 7 18.40 6.67 -59.66
CA SER A 7 18.26 6.51 -58.23
C SER A 7 16.92 5.84 -57.94
N PHE A 8 16.96 4.61 -57.46
CA PHE A 8 15.77 3.91 -56.92
C PHE A 8 15.53 4.39 -55.48
N LEU A 9 14.53 5.25 -55.25
CA LEU A 9 14.01 5.56 -53.94
C LEU A 9 13.14 4.37 -53.46
N LEU A 10 13.67 3.56 -52.54
CA LEU A 10 12.89 2.57 -51.82
C LEU A 10 12.09 3.31 -50.73
N SER A 11 10.83 3.61 -51.01
CA SER A 11 9.88 4.07 -49.97
C SER A 11 9.54 2.88 -49.09
N LEU A 12 10.11 2.80 -47.89
CA LEU A 12 9.62 1.91 -46.85
C LEU A 12 8.25 2.44 -46.39
N PHE A 13 7.19 1.84 -46.92
CA PHE A 13 5.88 1.92 -46.28
C PHE A 13 5.95 1.11 -44.98
N VAL A 14 6.11 1.79 -43.86
CA VAL A 14 5.80 1.22 -42.56
C VAL A 14 4.28 1.07 -42.53
N ILE A 15 3.78 -0.12 -42.85
CA ILE A 15 2.39 -0.49 -42.57
C ILE A 15 2.32 -0.57 -41.04
N ALA A 16 1.83 0.49 -40.42
CA ALA A 16 1.39 0.40 -39.03
C ALA A 16 0.22 -0.60 -38.98
N THR A 17 0.51 -1.87 -38.75
CA THR A 17 -0.50 -2.84 -38.38
C THR A 17 -1.00 -2.37 -37.02
N ASN A 18 -2.23 -1.84 -36.96
CA ASN A 18 -2.91 -1.69 -35.67
C ASN A 18 -2.99 -3.09 -35.07
N ALA A 19 -2.19 -3.35 -34.04
CA ALA A 19 -2.27 -4.59 -33.30
C ALA A 19 -3.73 -4.76 -32.83
N GLN A 20 -4.29 -5.94 -33.02
CA GLN A 20 -5.64 -6.26 -32.54
C GLN A 20 -5.63 -6.14 -31.01
N THR A 21 -6.74 -5.67 -30.42
CA THR A 21 -6.87 -5.54 -28.96
C THR A 21 -7.51 -6.79 -28.38
N THR A 22 -6.86 -7.40 -27.41
CA THR A 22 -7.43 -8.47 -26.57
C THR A 22 -8.05 -7.85 -25.34
N TRP A 23 -9.27 -8.26 -25.00
CA TRP A 23 -10.05 -7.70 -23.89
C TRP A 23 -10.18 -8.70 -22.73
N TYR A 24 -10.04 -8.19 -21.52
CA TYR A 24 -10.13 -8.96 -20.27
C TYR A 24 -11.18 -8.34 -19.36
N ASN A 25 -12.14 -9.16 -18.95
CA ASN A 25 -13.22 -8.77 -18.05
C ASN A 25 -12.89 -9.21 -16.62
N PRO A 26 -12.80 -8.27 -15.64
CA PRO A 26 -12.54 -8.64 -14.24
C PRO A 26 -13.56 -9.63 -13.65
N MET A 27 -14.81 -9.58 -14.11
CA MET A 27 -15.88 -10.48 -13.62
C MET A 27 -15.76 -11.93 -14.14
N GLU A 28 -14.89 -12.18 -15.13
CA GLU A 28 -14.61 -13.48 -15.69
C GLU A 28 -13.33 -14.10 -15.11
N SER A 29 -12.67 -13.43 -14.17
CA SER A 29 -11.51 -13.96 -13.46
C SER A 29 -11.88 -15.14 -12.59
N GLU A 30 -10.99 -16.14 -12.49
CA GLU A 30 -11.17 -17.33 -11.64
C GLU A 30 -11.09 -17.01 -10.14
N TYR A 31 -10.62 -15.81 -9.77
CA TYR A 31 -10.48 -15.32 -8.41
C TYR A 31 -10.93 -13.85 -8.30
N ASP A 32 -11.21 -13.42 -7.08
CA ASP A 32 -11.63 -12.05 -6.81
C ASP A 32 -10.51 -11.05 -7.14
N VAL A 33 -10.83 -10.01 -7.91
CA VAL A 33 -9.86 -9.02 -8.43
C VAL A 33 -10.23 -7.58 -8.14
N ILE A 34 -11.42 -7.32 -7.58
CA ILE A 34 -11.87 -5.97 -7.22
C ILE A 34 -11.27 -5.64 -5.86
N GLN A 35 -10.25 -4.79 -5.87
CA GLN A 35 -9.57 -4.36 -4.65
C GLN A 35 -10.43 -3.42 -3.82
N ASN A 36 -10.19 -3.38 -2.51
CA ASN A 36 -10.85 -2.47 -1.55
C ASN A 36 -12.37 -2.66 -1.42
N GLN A 37 -12.88 -3.82 -1.82
CA GLN A 37 -14.27 -4.21 -1.67
C GLN A 37 -14.43 -5.09 -0.42
N ALA A 38 -15.32 -4.72 0.50
CA ALA A 38 -15.80 -5.64 1.52
C ALA A 38 -16.82 -6.62 0.90
N PHE A 39 -17.07 -7.74 1.55
CA PHE A 39 -18.09 -8.72 1.14
C PHE A 39 -17.86 -9.33 -0.26
N THR A 40 -16.61 -9.57 -0.65
CA THR A 40 -16.27 -10.09 -1.99
C THR A 40 -16.97 -11.41 -2.33
N SER A 41 -17.26 -12.24 -1.32
CA SER A 41 -18.04 -13.47 -1.49
C SER A 41 -19.52 -13.24 -1.84
N GLU A 42 -20.09 -12.08 -1.48
CA GLU A 42 -21.50 -11.73 -1.71
C GLU A 42 -21.69 -10.80 -2.90
N ILE A 43 -20.72 -9.92 -3.17
CA ILE A 43 -20.83 -8.91 -4.22
C ILE A 43 -20.26 -9.43 -5.53
N LYS A 44 -21.09 -9.50 -6.56
CA LYS A 44 -20.66 -9.78 -7.93
C LYS A 44 -20.84 -8.50 -8.76
N GLY A 45 -19.81 -7.67 -8.79
CA GLY A 45 -19.81 -6.38 -9.47
C GLY A 45 -19.06 -5.29 -8.71
N TYR A 46 -19.33 -4.03 -9.05
CA TYR A 46 -18.53 -2.87 -8.66
C TYR A 46 -19.24 -1.98 -7.62
N MET A 47 -20.04 -2.59 -6.73
CA MET A 47 -20.76 -1.88 -5.66
C MET A 47 -20.06 -2.06 -4.31
N ARG A 48 -20.44 -1.27 -3.30
CA ARG A 48 -19.74 -1.20 -2.01
C ARG A 48 -20.44 -1.90 -0.84
N LEU A 49 -21.73 -2.18 -0.97
CA LEU A 49 -22.49 -2.98 0.00
C LEU A 49 -23.16 -4.18 -0.69
N PRO A 50 -23.34 -5.31 0.00
CA PRO A 50 -23.99 -6.49 -0.56
C PRO A 50 -25.48 -6.26 -0.77
N GLN A 51 -26.10 -7.04 -1.67
CA GLN A 51 -27.52 -6.89 -2.03
C GLN A 51 -28.48 -6.93 -0.82
N ARG A 52 -28.15 -7.71 0.22
CA ARG A 52 -28.96 -7.77 1.46
C ARG A 52 -29.04 -6.44 2.23
N ALA A 53 -28.16 -5.47 1.92
CA ALA A 53 -28.21 -4.14 2.51
C ALA A 53 -29.41 -3.29 2.01
N GLU A 54 -29.94 -3.57 0.81
CA GLU A 54 -31.06 -2.82 0.22
C GLU A 54 -32.27 -2.69 1.14
N SER A 55 -32.60 -3.76 1.86
CA SER A 55 -33.73 -3.77 2.80
C SER A 55 -33.40 -3.31 4.20
N LYS A 56 -32.13 -3.03 4.51
CA LYS A 56 -31.65 -2.72 5.86
C LYS A 56 -31.27 -1.25 6.02
N VAL A 57 -30.56 -0.69 5.03
CA VAL A 57 -30.14 0.72 5.07
C VAL A 57 -31.18 1.62 4.37
N ARG A 58 -31.11 2.93 4.61
CA ARG A 58 -31.97 3.88 3.89
C ARG A 58 -31.75 3.80 2.38
N SER A 59 -32.82 4.02 1.60
CA SER A 59 -32.78 3.95 0.14
C SER A 59 -31.72 4.87 -0.49
N SER A 60 -31.46 6.05 0.12
CA SER A 60 -30.39 6.96 -0.30
C SER A 60 -29.00 6.38 -0.08
N VAL A 61 -28.77 5.69 1.04
CA VAL A 61 -27.50 4.98 1.30
C VAL A 61 -27.33 3.84 0.29
N TRP A 62 -28.40 3.05 0.07
CA TRP A 62 -28.38 1.97 -0.91
C TRP A 62 -28.09 2.47 -2.33
N GLY A 63 -28.71 3.59 -2.74
CA GLY A 63 -28.42 4.22 -4.02
C GLY A 63 -26.93 4.58 -4.18
N LEU A 64 -26.35 5.20 -3.14
CA LEU A 64 -24.93 5.58 -3.11
C LEU A 64 -23.99 4.38 -2.99
N ALA A 65 -24.42 3.29 -2.37
CA ALA A 65 -23.63 2.06 -2.27
C ALA A 65 -23.34 1.41 -3.63
N LYS A 66 -24.14 1.73 -4.64
CA LYS A 66 -23.92 1.28 -6.04
C LYS A 66 -22.82 2.06 -6.75
N HIS A 67 -22.35 3.20 -6.21
CA HIS A 67 -21.19 3.91 -6.73
C HIS A 67 -19.91 3.17 -6.37
N SER A 68 -18.90 3.27 -7.24
CA SER A 68 -17.67 2.47 -7.15
C SER A 68 -16.52 3.17 -6.41
N ALA A 69 -16.83 4.19 -5.59
CA ALA A 69 -15.83 4.99 -4.87
C ALA A 69 -14.87 4.14 -4.03
N GLY A 70 -13.56 4.33 -4.23
CA GLY A 70 -12.50 3.61 -3.52
C GLY A 70 -12.15 2.24 -4.09
N LEU A 71 -13.00 1.66 -4.97
CA LEU A 71 -12.70 0.39 -5.62
C LEU A 71 -11.61 0.57 -6.69
N SER A 72 -10.80 -0.45 -6.88
CA SER A 72 -9.78 -0.47 -7.93
C SER A 72 -9.55 -1.89 -8.48
N ILE A 73 -8.89 -1.94 -9.63
CA ILE A 73 -8.48 -3.18 -10.29
C ILE A 73 -6.98 -3.10 -10.49
N THR A 74 -6.26 -4.13 -10.02
CA THR A 74 -4.82 -4.27 -10.23
C THR A 74 -4.54 -5.37 -11.25
N PHE A 75 -3.64 -5.11 -12.19
CA PHE A 75 -3.24 -6.07 -13.20
C PHE A 75 -1.79 -5.84 -13.65
N PHE A 76 -1.23 -6.83 -14.30
CA PHE A 76 0.13 -6.83 -14.84
C PHE A 76 0.09 -6.98 -16.36
N THR A 77 0.84 -6.12 -17.06
CA THR A 77 1.00 -6.23 -18.51
C THR A 77 2.29 -5.60 -19.00
N ASN A 78 2.83 -6.12 -20.10
CA ASN A 78 3.93 -5.54 -20.86
C ASN A 78 3.44 -4.82 -22.13
N SER A 79 2.14 -4.62 -22.27
CA SER A 79 1.57 -3.94 -23.44
C SER A 79 1.97 -2.46 -23.47
N PRO A 80 2.44 -1.93 -24.61
CA PRO A 80 2.68 -0.51 -24.79
C PRO A 80 1.39 0.32 -24.90
N LYS A 81 0.24 -0.36 -25.00
CA LYS A 81 -1.09 0.26 -25.09
C LYS A 81 -2.05 -0.43 -24.11
N ILE A 82 -2.81 0.39 -23.37
CA ILE A 82 -3.90 -0.07 -22.52
C ILE A 82 -5.16 0.74 -22.86
N GLU A 83 -6.30 0.06 -22.99
CA GLU A 83 -7.60 0.69 -23.08
C GLU A 83 -8.49 0.18 -21.92
N VAL A 84 -9.21 1.10 -21.27
CA VAL A 84 -10.25 0.76 -20.28
C VAL A 84 -11.58 1.22 -20.85
N ARG A 85 -12.53 0.30 -21.03
CA ARG A 85 -13.89 0.61 -21.46
C ARG A 85 -14.91 0.09 -20.47
N TYR A 86 -15.96 0.85 -20.22
CA TYR A 86 -16.98 0.49 -19.25
C TYR A 86 -18.30 1.21 -19.49
N GLU A 87 -19.39 0.61 -19.03
CA GLU A 87 -20.69 1.23 -18.94
C GLU A 87 -20.93 1.72 -17.50
N THR A 88 -21.52 2.91 -17.37
CA THR A 88 -21.91 3.49 -16.08
C THR A 88 -23.39 3.22 -15.76
N LEU A 89 -23.74 3.27 -14.48
CA LEU A 89 -25.13 3.15 -14.02
C LEU A 89 -25.97 4.36 -14.43
N SER A 90 -25.36 5.55 -14.52
CA SER A 90 -26.02 6.81 -14.88
C SER A 90 -25.28 7.48 -16.03
N THR A 91 -26.04 8.11 -16.93
CA THR A 91 -25.52 8.97 -18.01
C THR A 91 -25.25 10.40 -17.55
N SER A 92 -25.49 10.73 -16.27
CA SER A 92 -25.10 11.99 -15.66
C SER A 92 -23.61 11.93 -15.28
N TYR A 93 -22.75 12.21 -16.25
CA TYR A 93 -21.30 12.02 -16.09
C TYR A 93 -20.61 13.05 -15.21
N ALA A 94 -21.22 14.22 -14.96
CA ALA A 94 -20.66 15.32 -14.17
C ALA A 94 -21.68 15.88 -13.19
N MET A 95 -21.22 16.65 -12.22
CA MET A 95 -22.04 17.49 -11.34
C MET A 95 -21.60 18.95 -11.45
N PRO A 96 -22.44 19.95 -11.07
CA PRO A 96 -22.09 21.37 -11.20
C PRO A 96 -20.75 21.76 -10.53
N HIS A 97 -20.36 21.04 -9.50
CA HIS A 97 -19.16 21.29 -8.68
C HIS A 97 -18.09 20.18 -8.80
N MET A 98 -18.31 19.19 -9.68
CA MET A 98 -17.38 18.06 -9.86
C MET A 98 -17.31 17.64 -11.33
N PRO A 99 -16.10 17.55 -11.95
CA PRO A 99 -15.95 17.20 -13.36
C PRO A 99 -16.30 15.75 -13.65
N SER A 100 -16.58 15.44 -14.92
CA SER A 100 -16.87 14.06 -15.37
C SER A 100 -15.74 13.09 -15.06
N THR A 101 -14.50 13.55 -15.08
CA THR A 101 -13.33 12.74 -14.72
C THR A 101 -13.34 12.26 -13.27
N GLY A 102 -13.92 13.05 -12.34
CA GLY A 102 -14.10 12.67 -10.94
C GLY A 102 -15.38 11.87 -10.71
N VAL A 103 -16.53 12.35 -11.27
CA VAL A 103 -17.83 11.70 -11.09
C VAL A 103 -17.85 10.31 -11.69
N SER A 104 -17.45 10.18 -12.96
CA SER A 104 -17.68 9.00 -13.79
C SER A 104 -16.41 8.45 -14.44
N GLY A 105 -15.26 9.09 -14.25
CA GLY A 105 -13.98 8.69 -14.86
C GLY A 105 -13.24 7.62 -14.10
N VAL A 106 -12.17 7.13 -14.71
CA VAL A 106 -11.17 6.23 -14.11
C VAL A 106 -9.79 6.87 -14.11
N ASP A 107 -8.95 6.40 -13.21
CA ASP A 107 -7.55 6.81 -13.10
C ASP A 107 -6.64 5.61 -13.17
N MET A 108 -5.43 5.78 -13.72
CA MET A 108 -4.44 4.72 -13.76
C MET A 108 -3.12 5.15 -13.13
N TYR A 109 -2.56 4.25 -12.33
CA TYR A 109 -1.20 4.35 -11.79
C TYR A 109 -0.41 3.11 -12.19
N ARG A 110 0.88 3.30 -12.41
CA ARG A 110 1.85 2.24 -12.68
C ARG A 110 2.78 2.12 -11.48
N ILE A 111 3.06 0.90 -11.07
CA ILE A 111 4.12 0.60 -10.12
C ILE A 111 5.26 -0.07 -10.88
N ASP A 112 6.46 0.50 -10.80
CA ASP A 112 7.63 0.00 -11.49
C ASP A 112 8.38 -1.09 -10.69
N GLU A 113 9.50 -1.56 -11.22
CA GLU A 113 10.32 -2.61 -10.59
C GLU A 113 10.95 -2.17 -9.26
N GLU A 114 11.05 -0.86 -9.03
CA GLU A 114 11.59 -0.27 -7.81
C GLU A 114 10.52 0.03 -6.76
N GLY A 115 9.22 -0.21 -7.09
CA GLY A 115 8.08 0.09 -6.25
C GLY A 115 7.60 1.55 -6.36
N VAL A 116 8.09 2.30 -7.33
CA VAL A 116 7.66 3.70 -7.55
C VAL A 116 6.28 3.71 -8.19
N CYS A 117 5.36 4.45 -7.56
CA CYS A 117 3.98 4.58 -8.00
C CYS A 117 3.78 5.88 -8.80
N ASP A 118 3.67 5.77 -10.11
CA ASP A 118 3.55 6.88 -11.05
C ASP A 118 2.13 7.03 -11.61
N TYR A 119 1.63 8.26 -11.68
CA TYR A 119 0.40 8.55 -12.40
C TYR A 119 0.59 8.36 -13.91
N VAL A 120 -0.34 7.66 -14.54
CA VAL A 120 -0.37 7.48 -16.00
C VAL A 120 -1.54 8.27 -16.57
N ALA A 121 -1.23 9.40 -17.22
CA ALA A 121 -2.25 10.21 -17.85
C ALA A 121 -2.82 9.53 -19.09
N PRO A 122 -4.15 9.52 -19.29
CA PRO A 122 -4.73 9.01 -20.53
C PRO A 122 -4.39 9.92 -21.70
N SER A 123 -4.07 9.33 -22.85
CA SER A 123 -3.88 10.07 -24.10
C SER A 123 -5.22 10.58 -24.67
N ARG A 124 -6.31 9.89 -24.34
CA ARG A 124 -7.68 10.25 -24.72
C ARG A 124 -8.69 9.60 -23.79
N TYR A 125 -9.79 10.30 -23.50
CA TYR A 125 -10.99 9.73 -22.86
C TYR A 125 -12.25 10.27 -23.55
N ILE A 126 -13.31 9.45 -23.55
CA ILE A 126 -14.60 9.76 -24.17
C ILE A 126 -15.70 9.28 -23.22
N PHE A 127 -16.64 10.17 -22.90
CA PHE A 127 -17.87 9.84 -22.20
C PHE A 127 -19.01 9.65 -23.20
N GLY A 128 -19.79 8.60 -23.05
CA GLY A 128 -20.88 8.19 -23.94
C GLY A 128 -21.42 6.84 -23.48
N ASP A 129 -22.19 6.13 -24.30
CA ASP A 129 -22.78 4.82 -23.96
C ASP A 129 -21.74 3.84 -23.41
N ASN A 130 -20.53 3.87 -23.96
CA ASN A 130 -19.34 3.26 -23.41
C ASN A 130 -18.32 4.35 -23.10
N VAL A 131 -17.96 4.50 -21.83
CA VAL A 131 -16.84 5.35 -21.43
C VAL A 131 -15.54 4.64 -21.78
N THR A 132 -14.62 5.36 -22.43
CA THR A 132 -13.35 4.78 -22.87
C THR A 132 -12.19 5.67 -22.46
N TYR A 133 -11.15 5.07 -21.86
CA TYR A 133 -9.87 5.70 -21.54
C TYR A 133 -8.77 4.96 -22.30
N ARG A 134 -7.87 5.70 -22.95
CA ARG A 134 -6.77 5.16 -23.76
C ARG A 134 -5.44 5.65 -23.24
N TYR A 135 -4.50 4.74 -23.14
CA TYR A 135 -3.13 4.97 -22.71
C TYR A 135 -2.20 4.39 -23.78
N HIS A 136 -1.23 5.17 -24.24
CA HIS A 136 -0.30 4.80 -25.31
C HIS A 136 1.13 5.08 -24.89
N ASP A 137 2.08 4.52 -25.62
CA ASP A 137 3.52 4.72 -25.43
C ASP A 137 3.99 4.30 -24.02
N LEU A 138 3.35 3.27 -23.47
CA LEU A 138 3.73 2.73 -22.19
C LEU A 138 5.03 1.92 -22.31
N PRO A 139 5.92 1.97 -21.30
CA PRO A 139 7.18 1.24 -21.37
C PRO A 139 6.94 -0.27 -21.19
N ALA A 140 7.64 -1.07 -21.98
CA ALA A 140 7.78 -2.49 -21.73
C ALA A 140 8.90 -2.73 -20.71
N THR A 141 8.70 -3.66 -19.77
CA THR A 141 9.73 -4.01 -18.80
C THR A 141 10.85 -4.81 -19.46
N PRO A 142 12.10 -4.35 -19.45
CA PRO A 142 13.21 -5.07 -20.07
C PRO A 142 13.65 -6.32 -19.27
N ARG A 143 13.32 -6.41 -17.98
CA ARG A 143 13.84 -7.47 -17.08
C ARG A 143 13.08 -8.77 -17.17
N HIS A 144 11.75 -8.74 -17.32
CA HIS A 144 10.94 -9.94 -17.46
C HIS A 144 9.71 -9.67 -18.33
N GLY A 145 9.11 -10.72 -18.88
CA GLY A 145 7.96 -10.63 -19.78
C GLY A 145 6.63 -10.27 -19.10
N LEU A 146 6.60 -10.14 -17.77
CA LEU A 146 5.36 -9.89 -17.01
C LEU A 146 4.91 -8.41 -17.04
N GLY A 147 5.82 -7.49 -17.41
CA GLY A 147 5.51 -6.08 -17.48
C GLY A 147 5.40 -5.40 -16.11
N TYR A 148 4.76 -4.24 -16.12
CA TYR A 148 4.52 -3.43 -14.93
C TYR A 148 3.19 -3.78 -14.27
N GLU A 149 3.07 -3.47 -13.00
CA GLU A 149 1.81 -3.44 -12.28
C GLU A 149 1.06 -2.14 -12.61
N TYR A 150 -0.22 -2.26 -12.95
CA TYR A 150 -1.12 -1.13 -13.16
C TYR A 150 -2.31 -1.22 -12.20
N ARG A 151 -2.72 -0.07 -11.64
CA ARG A 151 -3.89 0.07 -10.75
C ARG A 151 -4.86 1.05 -11.38
N VAL A 152 -6.08 0.59 -11.69
CA VAL A 152 -7.16 1.42 -12.22
C VAL A 152 -8.17 1.69 -11.10
N TYR A 153 -8.32 2.95 -10.72
CA TYR A 153 -9.29 3.42 -9.72
C TYR A 153 -10.62 3.76 -10.39
N LEU A 154 -11.73 3.34 -9.77
CA LEU A 154 -13.07 3.40 -10.35
C LEU A 154 -13.81 4.70 -9.97
N PRO A 155 -14.91 5.04 -10.68
CA PRO A 155 -15.67 6.28 -10.50
C PRO A 155 -16.12 6.55 -9.06
N LEU A 156 -16.06 7.82 -8.63
CA LEU A 156 -16.43 8.23 -7.27
C LEU A 156 -17.93 8.41 -7.06
N TYR A 157 -18.66 8.95 -8.07
CA TYR A 157 -20.07 9.31 -7.94
C TYR A 157 -20.96 8.64 -9.01
N ASN A 158 -20.43 7.62 -9.68
CA ASN A 158 -21.17 6.74 -10.56
C ASN A 158 -20.82 5.27 -10.27
N GLY A 159 -21.70 4.37 -10.60
CA GLY A 159 -21.43 2.95 -10.55
C GLY A 159 -21.00 2.43 -11.93
N VAL A 160 -20.31 1.33 -11.94
CA VAL A 160 -19.90 0.58 -13.13
C VAL A 160 -20.81 -0.62 -13.31
N LYS A 161 -21.34 -0.82 -14.54
CA LYS A 161 -22.13 -2.02 -14.92
C LYS A 161 -21.23 -3.12 -15.48
N THR A 162 -20.43 -2.76 -16.48
CA THR A 162 -19.48 -3.64 -17.16
C THR A 162 -18.16 -2.91 -17.30
N LEU A 163 -17.05 -3.64 -17.25
CA LEU A 163 -15.72 -3.06 -17.47
C LEU A 163 -14.84 -4.11 -18.13
N GLU A 164 -14.04 -3.66 -19.09
CA GLU A 164 -13.02 -4.48 -19.73
C GLU A 164 -11.72 -3.68 -19.87
N ILE A 165 -10.61 -4.38 -19.77
CA ILE A 165 -9.26 -3.87 -19.99
C ILE A 165 -8.72 -4.49 -21.27
N GLY A 166 -8.38 -3.65 -22.24
CA GLY A 166 -7.82 -4.04 -23.53
C GLY A 166 -6.33 -3.80 -23.58
N VAL A 167 -5.60 -4.76 -24.11
CA VAL A 167 -4.15 -4.68 -24.37
C VAL A 167 -3.86 -5.15 -25.81
N ASP A 168 -2.69 -4.85 -26.35
CA ASP A 168 -2.29 -5.33 -27.65
C ASP A 168 -2.21 -6.87 -27.67
N GLU A 169 -2.72 -7.48 -28.74
CA GLU A 169 -2.69 -8.92 -28.93
C GLU A 169 -1.27 -9.49 -28.77
N GLY A 170 -1.16 -10.59 -28.02
CA GLY A 170 0.12 -11.23 -27.70
C GLY A 170 0.88 -10.63 -26.54
N SER A 171 0.39 -9.52 -25.95
CA SER A 171 0.96 -9.00 -24.71
C SER A 171 0.61 -9.91 -23.51
N TYR A 172 1.52 -10.01 -22.54
CA TYR A 172 1.21 -10.62 -21.26
C TYR A 172 0.11 -9.82 -20.55
N PHE A 173 -0.83 -10.54 -19.93
CA PHE A 173 -1.84 -9.94 -19.07
C PHE A 173 -2.22 -10.90 -17.93
N ARG A 174 -2.32 -10.37 -16.72
CA ARG A 174 -2.84 -11.09 -15.55
C ARG A 174 -3.45 -10.10 -14.56
N PHE A 175 -4.65 -10.38 -14.09
CA PHE A 175 -5.18 -9.66 -12.92
C PHE A 175 -4.40 -10.03 -11.66
N ALA A 176 -4.26 -9.10 -10.73
CA ALA A 176 -3.81 -9.41 -9.38
C ALA A 176 -5.01 -9.88 -8.54
N PRO A 177 -4.84 -10.92 -7.69
CA PRO A 177 -5.86 -11.27 -6.71
C PRO A 177 -6.08 -10.14 -5.72
N THR A 178 -7.22 -10.13 -5.05
CA THR A 178 -7.47 -9.19 -3.93
C THR A 178 -6.45 -9.41 -2.81
N SER A 179 -6.11 -8.31 -2.12
CA SER A 179 -5.24 -8.40 -0.95
C SER A 179 -5.90 -9.20 0.17
N GLU A 180 -5.14 -10.07 0.82
CA GLU A 180 -5.57 -10.82 2.01
C GLU A 180 -5.35 -10.04 3.31
N GLU A 181 -4.77 -8.84 3.23
CA GLU A 181 -4.56 -8.01 4.39
C GLU A 181 -5.87 -7.44 4.93
N LYS A 182 -5.96 -7.33 6.26
CA LYS A 182 -7.08 -6.64 6.91
C LYS A 182 -7.15 -5.18 6.41
N PRO A 183 -8.29 -4.73 5.88
CA PRO A 183 -8.43 -3.38 5.36
C PRO A 183 -8.52 -2.33 6.46
N ILE A 184 -8.30 -1.08 6.09
CA ILE A 184 -8.81 0.08 6.81
C ILE A 184 -10.28 0.25 6.42
N MET A 185 -11.18 0.28 7.39
CA MET A 185 -12.60 0.50 7.17
C MET A 185 -12.93 1.97 7.38
N LEU A 186 -13.32 2.68 6.33
CA LEU A 186 -13.71 4.10 6.38
C LEU A 186 -15.22 4.25 6.27
N TYR A 187 -15.86 4.79 7.31
CA TYR A 187 -17.23 5.29 7.25
C TYR A 187 -17.25 6.82 7.25
N GLY A 188 -17.95 7.42 6.31
CA GLY A 188 -17.95 8.88 6.20
C GLY A 188 -19.00 9.46 5.25
N THR A 189 -18.76 10.69 4.87
CA THR A 189 -19.66 11.57 4.14
C THR A 189 -19.32 11.67 2.64
N SER A 190 -19.80 12.73 1.96
CA SER A 190 -19.38 13.08 0.60
C SER A 190 -17.87 13.30 0.49
N ILE A 191 -17.26 13.86 1.53
CA ILE A 191 -15.81 14.13 1.57
C ILE A 191 -15.03 12.79 1.56
N ALA A 192 -15.47 11.82 2.36
CA ALA A 192 -14.91 10.47 2.36
C ALA A 192 -15.15 9.73 1.03
N GLN A 193 -16.36 9.91 0.42
CA GLN A 193 -16.66 9.36 -0.91
C GLN A 193 -15.74 9.94 -2.00
N GLY A 194 -15.19 11.12 -1.81
CA GLY A 194 -14.30 11.82 -2.74
C GLY A 194 -14.95 12.99 -3.48
N GLY A 195 -15.97 13.62 -2.87
CA GLY A 195 -16.68 14.76 -3.44
C GLY A 195 -15.73 15.90 -3.79
N CYS A 196 -15.80 16.35 -5.04
CA CYS A 196 -15.01 17.40 -5.68
C CYS A 196 -13.55 17.03 -6.02
N ALA A 197 -13.08 15.81 -5.76
CA ALA A 197 -11.85 15.34 -6.36
C ALA A 197 -11.94 15.36 -7.89
N ALA A 198 -10.91 15.90 -8.56
CA ALA A 198 -10.90 16.03 -10.03
C ALA A 198 -10.89 14.66 -10.75
N ARG A 199 -10.45 13.60 -10.10
CA ARG A 199 -10.34 12.23 -10.60
C ARG A 199 -10.31 11.23 -9.43
N PRO A 200 -10.65 9.94 -9.62
CA PRO A 200 -10.84 8.97 -8.53
C PRO A 200 -9.65 8.85 -7.57
N ALA A 201 -8.45 8.81 -8.09
CA ALA A 201 -7.26 8.65 -7.29
C ALA A 201 -6.84 9.91 -6.50
N MET A 202 -7.54 11.04 -6.69
CA MET A 202 -7.35 12.26 -5.91
C MET A 202 -8.29 12.37 -4.70
N ALA A 203 -9.23 11.46 -4.51
CA ALA A 203 -9.96 11.36 -3.25
C ALA A 203 -8.97 11.10 -2.09
N TRP A 204 -9.13 11.79 -0.96
CA TRP A 204 -8.19 11.68 0.15
C TRP A 204 -8.02 10.24 0.66
N SER A 205 -9.10 9.47 0.65
CA SER A 205 -9.08 8.04 1.02
C SER A 205 -8.23 7.20 0.07
N THR A 206 -8.25 7.51 -1.24
CA THR A 206 -7.44 6.83 -2.25
C THR A 206 -5.96 7.27 -2.19
N ILE A 207 -5.71 8.55 -1.88
CA ILE A 207 -4.34 9.03 -1.62
C ILE A 207 -3.76 8.32 -0.39
N LEU A 208 -4.54 8.21 0.70
CA LEU A 208 -4.15 7.48 1.91
C LEU A 208 -3.86 6.01 1.60
N GLN A 209 -4.74 5.36 0.84
CA GLN A 209 -4.58 3.96 0.42
C GLN A 209 -3.23 3.76 -0.29
N ARG A 210 -2.88 4.61 -1.27
CA ARG A 210 -1.60 4.52 -1.96
C ARG A 210 -0.40 4.82 -1.07
N ALA A 211 -0.51 5.80 -0.17
CA ALA A 211 0.59 6.18 0.72
C ALA A 211 0.93 5.08 1.74
N LEU A 212 -0.07 4.33 2.18
CA LEU A 212 0.10 3.21 3.11
C LEU A 212 0.33 1.88 2.39
N ASP A 213 -0.09 1.79 1.13
CA ASP A 213 -0.20 0.57 0.32
C ASP A 213 -1.04 -0.54 0.99
N LEU A 214 -2.01 -0.13 1.81
CA LEU A 214 -2.94 -1.01 2.54
C LEU A 214 -4.31 -1.00 1.88
N PRO A 215 -5.08 -2.11 1.90
CA PRO A 215 -6.48 -2.10 1.48
C PRO A 215 -7.28 -1.07 2.30
N LEU A 216 -8.13 -0.29 1.62
CA LEU A 216 -9.02 0.67 2.27
C LEU A 216 -10.42 0.55 1.69
N VAL A 217 -11.36 0.08 2.48
CA VAL A 217 -12.78 0.01 2.12
C VAL A 217 -13.43 1.35 2.38
N ASN A 218 -13.88 2.01 1.30
CA ASN A 218 -14.52 3.31 1.37
C ASN A 218 -16.04 3.18 1.46
N LEU A 219 -16.62 3.44 2.64
CA LEU A 219 -18.05 3.55 2.89
C LEU A 219 -18.45 5.01 3.17
N GLY A 220 -17.94 5.93 2.35
CA GLY A 220 -18.40 7.31 2.27
C GLY A 220 -19.74 7.38 1.52
N PHE A 221 -20.74 8.04 2.13
CA PHE A 221 -22.09 8.21 1.56
C PHE A 221 -22.47 9.68 1.57
N SER A 222 -22.46 10.29 0.40
CA SER A 222 -22.70 11.73 0.19
C SER A 222 -24.01 12.20 0.83
N GLY A 223 -23.95 13.12 1.82
CA GLY A 223 -25.10 13.59 2.58
C GLY A 223 -25.74 12.55 3.51
N ASN A 224 -25.19 11.34 3.57
CA ASN A 224 -25.82 10.17 4.21
C ASN A 224 -24.87 9.36 5.11
N GLY A 225 -23.87 10.00 5.69
CA GLY A 225 -22.90 9.37 6.59
C GLY A 225 -23.00 9.82 8.06
N PRO A 226 -24.20 9.90 8.70
CA PRO A 226 -24.32 10.42 10.06
C PRO A 226 -24.24 9.32 11.14
N MET A 227 -23.35 8.34 11.03
CA MET A 227 -23.17 7.22 12.00
C MET A 227 -24.46 6.44 12.28
N GLU A 228 -25.10 5.94 11.22
CA GLU A 228 -26.33 5.13 11.36
C GLU A 228 -26.00 3.70 11.77
N THR A 229 -26.79 3.17 12.72
CA THR A 229 -26.64 1.81 13.25
C THR A 229 -26.70 0.76 12.13
N GLU A 230 -27.63 0.93 11.18
CA GLU A 230 -27.86 0.00 10.07
C GLU A 230 -26.68 -0.09 9.11
N VAL A 231 -25.89 0.99 8.96
CA VAL A 231 -24.63 0.98 8.19
C VAL A 231 -23.50 0.36 9.01
N LEU A 232 -23.45 0.70 10.30
CA LEU A 232 -22.48 0.14 11.23
C LEU A 232 -22.63 -1.38 11.38
N ASP A 233 -23.85 -1.94 11.27
CA ASP A 233 -24.09 -3.38 11.27
C ASP A 233 -23.27 -4.10 10.19
N PHE A 234 -23.14 -3.51 8.99
CA PHE A 234 -22.28 -4.04 7.92
C PHE A 234 -20.80 -3.80 8.18
N ILE A 235 -20.44 -2.65 8.74
CA ILE A 235 -19.05 -2.30 9.03
C ILE A 235 -18.43 -3.30 10.01
N VAL A 236 -19.17 -3.66 11.06
CA VAL A 236 -18.70 -4.58 12.09
C VAL A 236 -18.68 -6.06 11.67
N GLU A 237 -19.13 -6.38 10.45
CA GLU A 237 -18.95 -7.72 9.88
C GLU A 237 -17.57 -7.90 9.24
N THR A 238 -16.85 -6.80 8.97
CA THR A 238 -15.55 -6.83 8.29
C THR A 238 -14.43 -6.89 9.33
N ASP A 239 -13.55 -7.87 9.17
CA ASP A 239 -12.31 -7.94 9.96
C ASP A 239 -11.33 -6.88 9.48
N ALA A 240 -11.29 -5.75 10.15
CA ALA A 240 -10.52 -4.58 9.78
C ALA A 240 -9.25 -4.40 10.62
N ARG A 241 -8.26 -3.68 10.09
CA ARG A 241 -7.05 -3.26 10.80
C ARG A 241 -7.26 -1.98 11.62
N LEU A 242 -8.15 -1.12 11.12
CA LEU A 242 -8.48 0.19 11.69
C LEU A 242 -9.87 0.61 11.20
N PHE A 243 -10.67 1.21 12.07
CA PHE A 243 -11.92 1.87 11.72
C PHE A 243 -11.74 3.38 11.76
N ILE A 244 -12.15 4.09 10.69
CA ILE A 244 -12.14 5.56 10.61
C ILE A 244 -13.58 6.05 10.52
N LEU A 245 -13.99 6.94 11.42
CA LEU A 245 -15.30 7.59 11.45
C LEU A 245 -15.14 9.06 11.07
N ASP A 246 -15.41 9.41 9.79
CA ASP A 246 -15.36 10.76 9.21
C ASP A 246 -16.78 11.24 8.86
N CYS A 247 -17.65 11.34 9.88
CA CYS A 247 -19.10 11.46 9.71
C CYS A 247 -19.67 12.83 10.06
N TYR A 248 -18.96 13.66 10.80
CA TYR A 248 -19.52 14.90 11.35
C TYR A 248 -19.94 15.97 10.34
N PRO A 249 -19.38 16.07 9.12
CA PRO A 249 -19.92 16.99 8.12
C PRO A 249 -21.41 16.78 7.79
N ASN A 250 -21.95 15.56 7.95
CA ASN A 250 -23.36 15.29 7.76
C ASN A 250 -24.20 15.41 9.06
N MET A 251 -23.62 15.90 10.15
CA MET A 251 -24.30 16.00 11.44
C MET A 251 -24.55 17.45 11.90
N THR A 252 -24.17 18.45 11.11
CA THR A 252 -24.36 19.87 11.44
C THR A 252 -25.83 20.28 11.58
N GLY A 253 -26.72 19.63 10.84
CA GLY A 253 -28.18 19.80 10.95
C GLY A 253 -28.86 18.99 12.06
N MET A 254 -28.10 18.20 12.83
CA MET A 254 -28.63 17.30 13.85
C MET A 254 -27.75 17.26 15.11
N LEU A 255 -27.36 18.43 15.59
CA LEU A 255 -26.40 18.60 16.70
C LEU A 255 -26.73 17.73 17.94
N GLN A 256 -28.03 17.58 18.28
CA GLN A 256 -28.51 16.76 19.39
C GLN A 256 -28.16 15.26 19.24
N ASN A 257 -27.88 14.81 18.02
CA ASN A 257 -27.54 13.43 17.73
C ASN A 257 -26.03 13.14 17.70
N VAL A 258 -25.18 14.20 17.64
CA VAL A 258 -23.72 14.02 17.54
C VAL A 258 -23.19 13.18 18.71
N TYR A 259 -23.43 13.64 19.92
CA TYR A 259 -22.97 12.94 21.13
C TYR A 259 -23.49 11.51 21.26
N PRO A 260 -24.84 11.24 21.22
CA PRO A 260 -25.34 9.89 21.41
C PRO A 260 -24.97 8.94 20.28
N ARG A 261 -24.89 9.40 19.02
CA ARG A 261 -24.49 8.55 17.89
C ARG A 261 -23.00 8.21 17.92
N THR A 262 -22.15 9.13 18.36
CA THR A 262 -20.73 8.86 18.55
C THR A 262 -20.52 7.76 19.60
N LEU A 263 -21.20 7.85 20.76
CA LEU A 263 -21.15 6.81 21.79
C LEU A 263 -21.64 5.46 21.24
N ALA A 264 -22.77 5.47 20.55
CA ALA A 264 -23.38 4.25 20.00
C ALA A 264 -22.48 3.59 18.94
N ALA A 265 -21.94 4.38 18.03
CA ALA A 265 -21.07 3.87 16.96
C ALA A 265 -19.80 3.20 17.51
N VAL A 266 -19.13 3.85 18.45
CA VAL A 266 -17.93 3.27 19.07
C VAL A 266 -18.27 2.02 19.87
N LYS A 267 -19.35 2.03 20.66
CA LYS A 267 -19.79 0.86 21.44
C LYS A 267 -20.20 -0.30 20.52
N GLN A 268 -20.84 -0.02 19.38
CA GLN A 268 -21.22 -1.04 18.39
C GLN A 268 -19.99 -1.70 17.75
N ILE A 269 -18.97 -0.91 17.37
CA ILE A 269 -17.71 -1.46 16.84
C ILE A 269 -17.01 -2.28 17.94
N ARG A 270 -16.89 -1.74 19.16
CA ARG A 270 -16.22 -2.40 20.29
C ARG A 270 -16.89 -3.69 20.74
N ALA A 271 -18.17 -3.86 20.47
CA ALA A 271 -18.85 -5.12 20.78
C ALA A 271 -18.29 -6.33 19.99
N LYS A 272 -17.57 -6.10 18.91
CA LYS A 272 -17.02 -7.15 18.05
C LYS A 272 -15.52 -7.02 17.77
N HIS A 273 -14.92 -5.84 17.95
CA HIS A 273 -13.57 -5.51 17.51
C HIS A 273 -12.77 -4.78 18.58
N ASP A 274 -11.53 -5.20 18.79
CA ASP A 274 -10.54 -4.54 19.64
C ASP A 274 -9.58 -3.63 18.85
N GLU A 275 -9.65 -3.67 17.54
CA GLU A 275 -8.81 -2.89 16.62
C GLU A 275 -9.00 -1.38 16.83
N PRO A 276 -8.02 -0.55 16.48
CA PRO A 276 -8.10 0.90 16.65
C PRO A 276 -9.33 1.52 15.98
N ILE A 277 -9.90 2.55 16.62
CA ILE A 277 -10.94 3.41 16.07
C ILE A 277 -10.39 4.84 16.04
N LEU A 278 -10.43 5.48 14.87
CA LEU A 278 -10.07 6.88 14.68
C LEU A 278 -11.34 7.71 14.41
N ILE A 279 -11.63 8.63 15.29
CA ILE A 279 -12.69 9.64 15.10
C ILE A 279 -12.05 10.88 14.46
N VAL A 280 -12.63 11.38 13.37
CA VAL A 280 -12.15 12.57 12.65
C VAL A 280 -13.14 13.72 12.87
N GLU A 281 -12.67 14.86 13.36
CA GLU A 281 -13.49 16.08 13.54
C GLU A 281 -14.01 16.62 12.21
N HIS A 282 -15.06 17.44 12.27
CA HIS A 282 -15.46 18.28 11.17
C HIS A 282 -14.34 19.32 10.90
N ALA A 283 -13.78 19.28 9.69
CA ALA A 283 -12.65 20.15 9.32
C ALA A 283 -12.95 21.66 9.31
N GLY A 284 -14.23 22.02 9.36
CA GLY A 284 -14.72 23.41 9.24
C GLY A 284 -15.28 23.72 7.87
N TYR A 285 -15.81 24.92 7.73
CA TYR A 285 -16.17 25.52 6.45
C TYR A 285 -15.12 26.57 6.09
N SER A 286 -14.66 26.59 4.85
CA SER A 286 -13.62 27.53 4.43
C SER A 286 -14.09 29.00 4.38
N ASP A 287 -15.40 29.23 4.38
CA ASP A 287 -16.04 30.55 4.39
C ASP A 287 -16.61 30.95 5.77
N ASP A 288 -16.18 30.30 6.83
CA ASP A 288 -16.68 30.51 8.20
C ASP A 288 -16.35 31.92 8.77
N VAL A 289 -15.36 32.60 8.20
CA VAL A 289 -15.05 34.00 8.55
C VAL A 289 -16.13 34.93 8.04
N ALA A 290 -16.61 34.73 6.80
CA ALA A 290 -17.72 35.47 6.22
C ALA A 290 -19.08 35.04 6.80
N HIS A 291 -19.18 33.85 7.33
CA HIS A 291 -20.40 33.25 7.86
C HIS A 291 -20.16 32.71 9.29
N PRO A 292 -20.10 33.60 10.33
CA PRO A 292 -19.77 33.16 11.70
C PRO A 292 -20.68 32.09 12.29
N SER A 293 -21.92 31.98 11.83
CA SER A 293 -22.85 30.89 12.24
C SER A 293 -22.34 29.51 11.82
N LYS A 294 -21.63 29.40 10.70
CA LYS A 294 -21.01 28.16 10.26
C LYS A 294 -19.90 27.72 11.22
N ARG A 295 -19.08 28.66 11.71
CA ARG A 295 -18.07 28.38 12.74
C ARG A 295 -18.73 27.89 14.02
N THR A 296 -19.76 28.59 14.51
CA THR A 296 -20.46 28.23 15.75
C THR A 296 -21.05 26.81 15.69
N ILE A 297 -21.63 26.41 14.54
CA ILE A 297 -22.19 25.06 14.40
C ILE A 297 -21.10 23.98 14.38
N VAL A 298 -19.98 24.23 13.68
CA VAL A 298 -18.84 23.30 13.65
C VAL A 298 -18.23 23.14 15.03
N ASP A 299 -17.99 24.26 15.74
CA ASP A 299 -17.45 24.23 17.11
C ASP A 299 -18.39 23.44 18.03
N SER A 300 -19.72 23.60 17.89
CA SER A 300 -20.71 22.85 18.67
C SER A 300 -20.68 21.35 18.35
N VAL A 301 -20.57 20.98 17.08
CA VAL A 301 -20.43 19.59 16.63
C VAL A 301 -19.15 18.95 17.20
N ASN A 302 -18.01 19.63 17.02
CA ASN A 302 -16.72 19.13 17.49
C ASN A 302 -16.66 19.05 19.03
N MET A 303 -17.28 20.01 19.75
CA MET A 303 -17.42 19.92 21.22
C MET A 303 -18.25 18.71 21.65
N ALA A 304 -19.38 18.43 20.98
CA ALA A 304 -20.22 17.29 21.30
C ALA A 304 -19.50 15.95 21.00
N ALA A 305 -18.78 15.88 19.89
CA ALA A 305 -17.94 14.76 19.51
C ALA A 305 -16.82 14.51 20.54
N LYS A 306 -16.11 15.56 20.91
CA LYS A 306 -15.00 15.51 21.89
C LYS A 306 -15.49 15.11 23.29
N ARG A 307 -16.70 15.56 23.67
CA ARG A 307 -17.35 15.11 24.91
C ARG A 307 -17.61 13.61 24.89
N ALA A 308 -18.18 13.07 23.80
CA ALA A 308 -18.40 11.65 23.65
C ALA A 308 -17.09 10.83 23.68
N TYR A 309 -16.06 11.32 22.98
CA TYR A 309 -14.73 10.71 23.00
C TYR A 309 -14.15 10.63 24.42
N LYS A 310 -14.22 11.72 25.20
CA LYS A 310 -13.74 11.73 26.60
C LYS A 310 -14.50 10.75 27.48
N GLU A 311 -15.82 10.71 27.38
CA GLU A 311 -16.64 9.76 28.16
C GLU A 311 -16.29 8.31 27.84
N LEU A 312 -16.08 7.99 26.55
CA LEU A 312 -15.66 6.64 26.16
C LEU A 312 -14.30 6.24 26.75
N LEU A 313 -13.36 7.19 26.82
CA LEU A 313 -12.08 6.95 27.49
C LEU A 313 -12.24 6.77 29.00
N ASP A 314 -13.09 7.58 29.63
CA ASP A 314 -13.40 7.48 31.07
C ASP A 314 -14.14 6.15 31.40
N ASP A 315 -14.97 5.66 30.47
CA ASP A 315 -15.61 4.33 30.50
C ASP A 315 -14.61 3.17 30.25
N GLY A 316 -13.33 3.48 29.97
CA GLY A 316 -12.26 2.49 29.78
C GLY A 316 -12.14 1.91 28.37
N VAL A 317 -12.76 2.52 27.35
CA VAL A 317 -12.61 2.12 25.95
C VAL A 317 -11.16 2.34 25.51
N LYS A 318 -10.51 1.25 25.11
CA LYS A 318 -9.10 1.27 24.64
C LYS A 318 -9.01 1.44 23.12
N ASN A 319 -7.82 1.72 22.62
CA ASN A 319 -7.52 1.84 21.19
C ASN A 319 -8.48 2.83 20.48
N LEU A 320 -8.87 3.89 21.15
CA LEU A 320 -9.71 4.95 20.63
C LEU A 320 -8.87 6.22 20.41
N TYR A 321 -8.88 6.76 19.21
CA TYR A 321 -8.06 7.89 18.78
C TYR A 321 -8.92 9.01 18.22
N TYR A 322 -8.37 10.22 18.20
CA TYR A 322 -9.07 11.41 17.77
C TYR A 322 -8.17 12.29 16.91
N LEU A 323 -8.68 12.77 15.78
CA LEU A 323 -8.00 13.68 14.88
C LEU A 323 -8.78 15.00 14.86
N THR A 324 -8.12 16.05 15.30
CA THR A 324 -8.76 17.37 15.46
C THR A 324 -8.79 18.18 14.17
N ARG A 325 -9.67 19.20 14.12
CA ARG A 325 -9.71 20.20 13.05
C ARG A 325 -8.37 20.88 12.83
N GLU A 326 -7.66 21.21 13.91
CA GLU A 326 -6.35 21.85 13.87
C GLU A 326 -5.31 20.92 13.23
N GLU A 327 -5.34 19.63 13.52
CA GLU A 327 -4.44 18.64 12.88
C GLU A 327 -4.77 18.44 11.40
N LEU A 328 -6.05 18.51 11.00
CA LEU A 328 -6.47 18.44 9.59
C LEU A 328 -5.95 19.65 8.79
N ALA A 329 -5.88 20.83 9.41
CA ALA A 329 -5.27 22.06 8.90
C ALA A 329 -5.74 22.46 7.49
N LEU A 330 -7.04 22.30 7.18
CA LEU A 330 -7.61 22.78 5.93
C LEU A 330 -7.74 24.32 5.97
N THR A 331 -7.44 24.97 4.85
CA THR A 331 -7.50 26.43 4.69
C THR A 331 -8.60 26.86 3.73
N GLN A 332 -8.81 28.17 3.59
CA GLN A 332 -9.84 28.73 2.73
C GLN A 332 -9.73 28.31 1.25
N GLU A 333 -8.49 28.15 0.75
CA GLU A 333 -8.21 27.81 -0.64
C GLU A 333 -8.39 26.30 -0.95
N MET A 334 -8.72 25.51 0.07
CA MET A 334 -8.75 24.04 -0.05
C MET A 334 -10.13 23.46 -0.30
N THR A 335 -11.16 24.27 -0.57
CA THR A 335 -12.51 23.80 -0.87
C THR A 335 -13.06 24.39 -2.16
N VAL A 336 -14.03 23.71 -2.78
CA VAL A 336 -14.72 24.15 -4.00
C VAL A 336 -15.92 25.04 -3.67
N ASP A 337 -16.69 24.67 -2.66
CA ASP A 337 -17.98 25.27 -2.31
C ASP A 337 -18.10 25.65 -0.83
N GLY A 338 -16.98 25.82 -0.17
CA GLY A 338 -16.88 26.07 1.26
C GLY A 338 -16.86 24.81 2.12
N THR A 339 -17.17 23.64 1.56
CA THR A 339 -17.30 22.36 2.28
C THR A 339 -16.42 21.28 1.67
N HIS A 340 -16.59 21.00 0.38
CA HIS A 340 -15.91 19.87 -0.29
C HIS A 340 -14.50 20.25 -0.72
N PRO A 341 -13.51 19.44 -0.37
CA PRO A 341 -12.11 19.76 -0.68
C PRO A 341 -11.83 19.76 -2.19
N THR A 342 -10.99 20.72 -2.64
CA THR A 342 -10.27 20.64 -3.92
C THR A 342 -9.22 19.52 -3.84
N ASP A 343 -8.55 19.20 -4.97
CA ASP A 343 -7.41 18.23 -4.94
C ASP A 343 -6.34 18.65 -3.92
N LEU A 344 -6.10 19.95 -3.75
CA LEU A 344 -5.19 20.47 -2.71
C LEU A 344 -5.69 20.11 -1.30
N GLY A 345 -7.00 20.31 -1.04
CA GLY A 345 -7.64 19.95 0.22
C GLY A 345 -7.64 18.43 0.47
N MET A 346 -7.90 17.63 -0.58
CA MET A 346 -7.82 16.17 -0.52
C MET A 346 -6.42 15.70 -0.13
N MET A 347 -5.38 16.27 -0.74
CA MET A 347 -3.97 15.96 -0.39
C MET A 347 -3.64 16.35 1.05
N GLN A 348 -4.11 17.52 1.52
CA GLN A 348 -3.88 17.97 2.89
C GLN A 348 -4.59 17.07 3.91
N GLN A 349 -5.85 16.71 3.67
CA GLN A 349 -6.60 15.81 4.54
C GLN A 349 -5.96 14.41 4.56
N ALA A 350 -5.58 13.88 3.39
CA ALA A 350 -4.88 12.59 3.31
C ALA A 350 -3.59 12.59 4.13
N LYS A 351 -2.78 13.65 4.02
CA LYS A 351 -1.52 13.79 4.77
C LYS A 351 -1.74 13.83 6.29
N ALA A 352 -2.77 14.55 6.75
CA ALA A 352 -3.10 14.63 8.17
C ALA A 352 -3.57 13.28 8.72
N VAL A 353 -4.47 12.61 7.98
CA VAL A 353 -4.97 11.28 8.34
C VAL A 353 -3.85 10.24 8.27
N GLU A 354 -3.00 10.27 7.24
CA GLU A 354 -1.84 9.38 7.09
C GLU A 354 -0.91 9.45 8.31
N LYS A 355 -0.56 10.67 8.72
CA LYS A 355 0.28 10.88 9.91
C LYS A 355 -0.31 10.20 11.14
N LYS A 356 -1.62 10.38 11.38
CA LYS A 356 -2.32 9.79 12.51
C LYS A 356 -2.43 8.26 12.40
N VAL A 357 -2.73 7.75 11.21
CA VAL A 357 -2.82 6.29 10.95
C VAL A 357 -1.46 5.62 11.14
N ARG A 358 -0.38 6.21 10.64
CA ARG A 358 0.99 5.69 10.85
C ARG A 358 1.37 5.67 12.33
N GLU A 359 0.95 6.68 13.10
CA GLU A 359 1.14 6.70 14.56
C GLU A 359 0.37 5.53 15.22
N ILE A 360 -0.91 5.39 14.91
CA ILE A 360 -1.80 4.34 15.46
C ILE A 360 -1.28 2.93 15.11
N LEU A 361 -0.92 2.71 13.85
CA LEU A 361 -0.48 1.41 13.35
C LEU A 361 1.02 1.15 13.57
N GLN A 362 1.72 2.07 14.20
CA GLN A 362 3.17 1.99 14.44
C GLN A 362 3.96 1.72 13.14
N MET A 363 3.70 2.55 12.11
CA MET A 363 4.34 2.48 10.79
C MET A 363 5.09 3.79 10.46
N PRO A 364 6.05 4.22 11.31
CA PRO A 364 6.77 5.46 11.06
C PRO A 364 7.56 5.41 9.74
N VAL A 365 7.66 6.56 9.10
CA VAL A 365 8.50 6.78 7.91
C VAL A 365 9.44 7.97 8.16
N GLY A 366 10.57 7.97 7.48
CA GLY A 366 11.51 9.10 7.49
C GLY A 366 11.44 9.91 6.19
N ASN A 367 12.48 10.67 5.92
CA ASN A 367 12.61 11.51 4.72
C ASN A 367 13.70 11.03 3.74
N ARG A 368 14.23 9.81 3.95
CA ARG A 368 15.22 9.16 3.09
C ARG A 368 14.58 8.02 2.32
N LEU A 369 15.09 7.70 1.12
CA LEU A 369 14.56 6.59 0.33
C LEU A 369 14.59 5.26 1.12
N THR A 370 15.65 5.00 1.86
CA THR A 370 15.79 3.81 2.71
C THR A 370 14.78 3.73 3.86
N THR A 371 14.06 4.81 4.14
CA THR A 371 13.03 4.92 5.18
C THR A 371 11.61 5.03 4.62
N GLN A 372 11.44 4.90 3.29
CA GLN A 372 10.14 4.89 2.61
C GLN A 372 9.80 3.44 2.24
N PRO A 373 8.81 2.82 2.90
CA PRO A 373 8.44 1.44 2.60
C PRO A 373 7.87 1.33 1.18
N VAL A 374 8.44 0.46 0.37
CA VAL A 374 8.01 0.20 -1.02
C VAL A 374 8.16 -1.27 -1.37
N THR A 375 7.34 -1.74 -2.29
CA THR A 375 7.46 -3.05 -2.93
C THR A 375 8.65 -3.09 -3.91
N GLN A 376 8.92 -4.24 -4.50
CA GLN A 376 9.87 -4.35 -5.61
C GLN A 376 9.56 -5.55 -6.52
N ARG A 377 10.00 -5.49 -7.78
CA ARG A 377 9.89 -6.57 -8.77
C ARG A 377 11.17 -6.68 -9.61
N ARG A 378 12.33 -6.74 -8.92
CA ARG A 378 13.65 -6.77 -9.56
C ARG A 378 14.13 -8.18 -9.93
N GLU A 379 13.45 -9.23 -9.44
CA GLU A 379 13.77 -10.60 -9.84
C GLU A 379 13.11 -10.93 -11.18
N PRO A 380 13.91 -11.25 -12.22
CA PRO A 380 13.35 -11.37 -13.56
C PRO A 380 12.64 -12.68 -13.86
N TYR A 381 12.99 -13.82 -13.21
CA TYR A 381 12.59 -15.13 -13.73
C TYR A 381 12.34 -16.22 -12.69
N LEU A 382 12.65 -16.00 -11.41
CA LEU A 382 12.72 -17.09 -10.44
C LEU A 382 11.54 -17.17 -9.48
N TYR A 383 10.96 -16.04 -9.12
CA TYR A 383 9.81 -15.95 -8.23
C TYR A 383 9.13 -14.58 -8.35
N GLU A 384 7.87 -14.53 -7.98
CA GLU A 384 7.15 -13.26 -7.79
C GLU A 384 7.32 -12.80 -6.34
N TRP A 385 7.69 -11.54 -6.14
CA TRP A 385 8.01 -10.99 -4.82
C TRP A 385 6.78 -10.97 -3.88
N ASP A 386 5.63 -10.58 -4.39
CA ASP A 386 4.37 -10.57 -3.65
C ASP A 386 3.88 -11.99 -3.29
N GLU A 387 4.10 -12.98 -4.14
CA GLU A 387 3.83 -14.40 -3.84
C GLU A 387 4.76 -14.91 -2.73
N ARG A 388 6.06 -14.57 -2.80
CA ARG A 388 7.02 -14.89 -1.74
C ARG A 388 6.61 -14.28 -0.41
N HIS A 389 6.19 -13.00 -0.39
CA HIS A 389 5.68 -12.32 0.79
C HIS A 389 4.48 -13.06 1.41
N ARG A 390 3.47 -13.43 0.61
CA ARG A 390 2.32 -14.22 1.09
C ARG A 390 2.73 -15.59 1.63
N THR A 391 3.67 -16.26 0.96
CA THR A 391 4.22 -17.55 1.42
C THR A 391 4.90 -17.42 2.78
N ILE A 392 5.68 -16.38 2.99
CA ILE A 392 6.34 -16.09 4.28
C ILE A 392 5.31 -15.90 5.39
N ILE A 393 4.26 -15.11 5.15
CA ILE A 393 3.18 -14.90 6.11
C ILE A 393 2.47 -16.21 6.46
N SER A 394 2.11 -16.99 5.45
CA SER A 394 1.45 -18.28 5.64
C SER A 394 2.32 -19.26 6.44
N GLU A 395 3.59 -19.40 6.06
CA GLU A 395 4.56 -20.26 6.75
C GLU A 395 4.76 -19.83 8.21
N ALA A 396 4.90 -18.53 8.46
CA ALA A 396 5.08 -18.01 9.83
C ALA A 396 3.84 -18.24 10.70
N ARG A 397 2.64 -18.04 10.17
CA ARG A 397 1.39 -18.31 10.88
C ARG A 397 1.17 -19.78 11.18
N GLU A 398 1.51 -20.66 10.24
CA GLU A 398 1.39 -22.12 10.42
C GLU A 398 2.41 -22.64 11.44
N ARG A 399 3.67 -22.23 11.32
CA ARG A 399 4.78 -22.75 12.15
C ARG A 399 4.89 -22.12 13.53
N GLN A 400 4.32 -20.92 13.74
CA GLN A 400 4.47 -20.15 14.99
C GLN A 400 5.94 -20.12 15.45
N PRO A 401 6.87 -19.55 14.66
CA PRO A 401 8.30 -19.74 14.87
C PRO A 401 8.82 -19.05 16.12
N GLU A 402 9.72 -19.71 16.84
CA GLU A 402 10.50 -19.09 17.92
C GLU A 402 11.58 -18.12 17.41
N ALA A 403 12.03 -18.31 16.16
CA ALA A 403 13.05 -17.48 15.54
C ALA A 403 12.78 -17.24 14.05
N VAL A 404 13.10 -16.06 13.58
CA VAL A 404 12.96 -15.67 12.17
C VAL A 404 14.21 -14.93 11.68
N ILE A 405 14.50 -15.00 10.38
CA ILE A 405 15.57 -14.23 9.77
C ILE A 405 15.05 -13.46 8.56
N ILE A 406 15.10 -12.12 8.65
CA ILE A 406 14.70 -11.18 7.59
C ILE A 406 15.94 -10.81 6.78
N GLY A 407 15.84 -10.82 5.45
CA GLY A 407 16.98 -10.42 4.63
C GLY A 407 16.67 -10.37 3.12
N ASN A 408 17.75 -10.29 2.35
CA ASN A 408 17.74 -10.26 0.89
C ASN A 408 18.08 -11.63 0.27
N SER A 409 18.74 -11.65 -0.92
CA SER A 409 19.15 -12.88 -1.59
C SER A 409 20.08 -13.74 -0.74
N ILE A 410 20.95 -13.14 0.08
CA ILE A 410 21.85 -13.89 0.96
C ILE A 410 21.05 -14.74 1.95
N THR A 411 19.98 -14.22 2.51
CA THR A 411 19.06 -14.98 3.36
C THR A 411 18.21 -15.93 2.53
N HIS A 412 17.62 -15.47 1.41
CA HIS A 412 16.72 -16.27 0.59
C HIS A 412 17.41 -17.54 0.05
N TYR A 413 18.63 -17.43 -0.46
CA TYR A 413 19.36 -18.58 -1.03
C TYR A 413 19.83 -19.58 0.02
N TRP A 414 19.87 -19.20 1.28
CA TRP A 414 20.31 -20.07 2.37
C TRP A 414 19.31 -21.20 2.68
N GLY A 415 18.04 -20.97 2.53
CA GLY A 415 17.02 -21.99 2.82
C GLY A 415 15.60 -21.56 2.50
N GLY A 416 15.42 -20.45 1.79
CA GLY A 416 14.10 -19.95 1.37
C GLY A 416 13.48 -20.75 0.23
N ALA A 417 12.15 -20.90 0.23
CA ALA A 417 11.42 -21.55 -0.84
C ALA A 417 11.72 -20.91 -2.21
N HIS A 418 11.66 -21.71 -3.27
CA HIS A 418 11.91 -21.40 -4.67
C HIS A 418 13.36 -21.08 -5.05
N ARG A 419 14.27 -20.93 -4.11
CA ARG A 419 15.68 -20.62 -4.44
C ARG A 419 16.70 -21.09 -3.40
N GLN A 420 16.72 -22.35 -3.10
CA GLN A 420 17.80 -22.97 -2.35
C GLN A 420 19.01 -23.19 -3.27
N GLN A 421 20.13 -22.54 -3.02
CA GLN A 421 21.34 -22.71 -3.84
C GLN A 421 22.58 -22.99 -3.02
N ASN A 422 22.81 -22.23 -1.94
CA ASN A 422 24.03 -22.34 -1.17
C ASN A 422 23.70 -22.43 0.33
N GLY A 423 24.45 -23.19 1.09
CA GLY A 423 24.25 -23.34 2.53
C GLY A 423 23.01 -24.17 2.91
N GLU A 424 22.36 -24.84 1.97
CA GLU A 424 21.16 -25.65 2.24
C GLU A 424 21.40 -26.70 3.32
N GLN A 425 22.55 -27.35 3.31
CA GLN A 425 22.92 -28.32 4.34
C GLN A 425 23.05 -27.62 5.72
N VAL A 426 23.76 -26.50 5.78
CA VAL A 426 23.90 -25.70 7.01
C VAL A 426 22.54 -25.23 7.53
N TRP A 427 21.64 -24.83 6.62
CA TRP A 427 20.29 -24.44 7.01
C TRP A 427 19.51 -25.60 7.62
N ARG A 428 19.54 -26.77 6.99
CA ARG A 428 18.86 -27.99 7.48
C ARG A 428 19.38 -28.46 8.82
N ASP A 429 20.67 -28.34 9.05
CA ASP A 429 21.32 -28.86 10.27
C ASP A 429 21.19 -27.88 11.45
N GLU A 430 21.30 -26.56 11.22
CA GLU A 430 21.52 -25.57 12.26
C GLU A 430 20.36 -24.55 12.41
N MET A 431 19.56 -24.35 11.36
CA MET A 431 18.57 -23.28 11.31
C MET A 431 17.11 -23.77 11.31
N THR A 432 16.85 -25.02 11.71
CA THR A 432 15.51 -25.65 11.66
C THR A 432 14.45 -24.93 12.48
N LYS A 433 14.85 -24.18 13.52
CA LYS A 433 13.95 -23.36 14.36
C LYS A 433 13.58 -22.02 13.72
N PHE A 434 14.28 -21.65 12.64
CA PHE A 434 14.04 -20.38 11.96
C PHE A 434 13.03 -20.52 10.84
N VAL A 435 12.27 -19.46 10.62
CA VAL A 435 11.58 -19.23 9.35
C VAL A 435 12.43 -18.27 8.51
N ASN A 436 12.67 -18.65 7.25
CA ASN A 436 13.43 -17.85 6.30
C ASN A 436 12.54 -16.79 5.65
N MET A 437 12.72 -15.54 6.04
CA MET A 437 12.04 -14.38 5.48
C MET A 437 12.94 -13.59 4.51
N GLY A 438 13.82 -14.28 3.80
CA GLY A 438 14.65 -13.70 2.76
C GLY A 438 13.86 -13.48 1.47
N CYS A 439 14.05 -12.32 0.84
CA CYS A 439 13.58 -12.02 -0.51
C CYS A 439 14.74 -11.49 -1.36
N GLY A 440 15.01 -12.13 -2.48
CA GLY A 440 16.08 -11.72 -3.38
C GLY A 440 15.91 -10.25 -3.82
N TRP A 441 17.02 -9.56 -4.01
CA TRP A 441 17.08 -8.15 -4.39
C TRP A 441 16.57 -7.14 -3.36
N ASP A 442 16.00 -7.56 -2.21
CA ASP A 442 15.51 -6.62 -1.22
C ASP A 442 16.59 -5.65 -0.75
N ARG A 443 16.18 -4.41 -0.62
CA ARG A 443 16.83 -3.33 0.09
C ARG A 443 16.13 -3.10 1.44
N ILE A 444 16.66 -2.20 2.24
CA ILE A 444 16.13 -1.88 3.58
C ILE A 444 14.65 -1.45 3.50
N GLU A 445 14.30 -0.58 2.55
CA GLU A 445 12.94 -0.07 2.35
C GLU A 445 11.93 -1.17 1.95
N ASN A 446 12.38 -2.21 1.26
CA ASN A 446 11.53 -3.36 0.93
C ASN A 446 11.29 -4.24 2.16
N ALA A 447 12.33 -4.52 2.95
CA ALA A 447 12.18 -5.21 4.23
C ALA A 447 11.28 -4.42 5.21
N LEU A 448 11.39 -3.09 5.22
CA LEU A 448 10.51 -2.21 6.01
C LEU A 448 9.05 -2.34 5.57
N TRP A 449 8.77 -2.36 4.26
CA TRP A 449 7.43 -2.60 3.74
C TRP A 449 6.89 -3.94 4.23
N ARG A 450 7.64 -5.03 4.10
CA ARG A 450 7.23 -6.38 4.52
C ARG A 450 6.93 -6.47 6.02
N VAL A 451 7.71 -5.78 6.86
CA VAL A 451 7.48 -5.68 8.30
C VAL A 451 6.16 -4.95 8.61
N TYR A 452 5.80 -3.92 7.84
CA TYR A 452 4.54 -3.21 8.00
C TYR A 452 3.32 -3.97 7.46
N HIS A 453 3.56 -4.93 6.55
CA HIS A 453 2.55 -5.71 5.86
C HIS A 453 2.43 -7.16 6.36
N GLY A 454 2.74 -7.39 7.64
CA GLY A 454 2.27 -8.56 8.37
C GLY A 454 3.24 -9.74 8.48
N GLU A 455 4.47 -9.66 7.97
CA GLU A 455 5.42 -10.78 8.10
C GLU A 455 5.81 -11.09 9.56
N LEU A 456 5.70 -10.10 10.44
CA LEU A 456 5.98 -10.27 11.87
C LEU A 456 4.72 -10.29 12.76
N ASP A 457 3.53 -10.47 12.17
CA ASP A 457 2.26 -10.42 12.88
C ASP A 457 1.68 -11.83 13.09
N GLY A 458 0.98 -12.04 14.22
CA GLY A 458 0.23 -13.26 14.50
C GLY A 458 1.02 -14.38 15.19
N TYR A 459 2.25 -14.12 15.63
CA TYR A 459 3.07 -15.01 16.45
C TYR A 459 4.01 -14.21 17.37
N GLU A 460 4.64 -14.86 18.36
CA GLU A 460 5.64 -14.26 19.23
C GLU A 460 6.99 -14.96 19.06
N ALA A 461 7.94 -14.30 18.37
CA ALA A 461 9.31 -14.80 18.25
C ALA A 461 10.14 -14.47 19.51
N LYS A 462 11.06 -15.36 19.86
CA LYS A 462 12.10 -15.10 20.88
C LYS A 462 13.30 -14.37 20.28
N LYS A 463 13.60 -14.61 18.99
CA LYS A 463 14.75 -14.02 18.28
C LYS A 463 14.34 -13.59 16.86
N VAL A 464 14.69 -12.36 16.50
CA VAL A 464 14.58 -11.86 15.12
C VAL A 464 15.97 -11.45 14.64
N VAL A 465 16.45 -12.10 13.61
CA VAL A 465 17.72 -11.77 12.94
C VAL A 465 17.42 -10.93 11.71
N VAL A 466 18.14 -9.82 11.53
CA VAL A 466 18.03 -8.92 10.37
C VAL A 466 19.35 -8.87 9.63
N MET A 467 19.38 -9.34 8.38
CA MET A 467 20.58 -9.38 7.53
C MET A 467 20.28 -8.71 6.18
N ILE A 468 20.41 -7.39 6.11
CA ILE A 468 20.01 -6.54 4.99
C ILE A 468 20.99 -5.38 4.79
N GLY A 469 20.98 -4.73 3.61
CA GLY A 469 21.69 -3.49 3.32
C GLY A 469 22.71 -3.60 2.18
N THR A 470 23.17 -4.80 1.80
CA THR A 470 24.15 -4.94 0.70
C THR A 470 23.63 -4.41 -0.65
N ASN A 471 22.33 -4.53 -0.93
CA ASN A 471 21.74 -4.03 -2.17
C ASN A 471 21.55 -2.50 -2.18
N ASN A 472 21.67 -1.85 -1.03
CA ASN A 472 21.65 -0.39 -0.91
C ASN A 472 23.01 0.23 -1.27
N LEU A 473 24.14 -0.51 -1.14
CA LEU A 473 25.49 0.00 -1.38
C LEU A 473 25.70 0.60 -2.78
N GLY A 474 24.96 0.14 -3.79
CA GLY A 474 25.07 0.63 -5.16
C GLY A 474 24.29 1.93 -5.45
N ARG A 475 23.39 2.35 -4.53
CA ARG A 475 22.47 3.47 -4.74
C ARG A 475 22.54 4.52 -3.63
N ASP A 476 22.60 4.08 -2.39
CA ASP A 476 22.37 4.93 -1.23
C ASP A 476 23.69 5.34 -0.56
N SER A 477 23.69 6.49 0.12
CA SER A 477 24.81 6.91 0.97
C SER A 477 24.86 6.09 2.25
N ASP A 478 26.04 6.03 2.89
CA ASP A 478 26.21 5.31 4.16
C ASP A 478 25.29 5.89 5.25
N ALA A 479 25.08 7.19 5.26
CA ALA A 479 24.17 7.85 6.19
C ALA A 479 22.70 7.41 5.97
N ASP A 480 22.27 7.26 4.71
CA ASP A 480 20.93 6.79 4.37
C ASP A 480 20.74 5.32 4.75
N ILE A 481 21.77 4.49 4.53
CA ILE A 481 21.76 3.06 4.93
C ILE A 481 21.61 2.95 6.46
N VAL A 482 22.41 3.72 7.21
CA VAL A 482 22.36 3.71 8.68
C VAL A 482 21.00 4.14 9.20
N GLU A 483 20.41 5.20 8.65
CA GLU A 483 19.09 5.68 9.06
C GLU A 483 17.99 4.66 8.70
N GLY A 484 18.07 4.04 7.53
CA GLY A 484 17.15 2.98 7.12
C GLY A 484 17.22 1.76 8.05
N VAL A 485 18.42 1.29 8.41
CA VAL A 485 18.59 0.19 9.37
C VAL A 485 18.05 0.56 10.75
N ARG A 486 18.31 1.79 11.22
CA ARG A 486 17.77 2.28 12.50
C ARG A 486 16.25 2.20 12.54
N LEU A 487 15.58 2.68 11.50
CA LEU A 487 14.13 2.66 11.41
C LEU A 487 13.58 1.23 11.29
N LEU A 488 14.21 0.39 10.46
CA LEU A 488 13.79 -1.00 10.29
C LEU A 488 13.87 -1.78 11.61
N LEU A 489 14.96 -1.63 12.38
CA LEU A 489 15.09 -2.33 13.68
C LEU A 489 14.05 -1.84 14.69
N ALA A 490 13.73 -0.54 14.69
CA ALA A 490 12.65 0.00 15.51
C ALA A 490 11.28 -0.57 15.10
N ALA A 491 11.01 -0.70 13.80
CA ALA A 491 9.80 -1.32 13.28
C ALA A 491 9.70 -2.81 13.67
N VAL A 492 10.78 -3.55 13.54
CA VAL A 492 10.87 -4.96 14.00
C VAL A 492 10.57 -5.05 15.49
N LYS A 493 11.17 -4.17 16.32
CA LYS A 493 10.93 -4.16 17.77
C LYS A 493 9.48 -3.83 18.13
N ALA A 494 8.84 -2.96 17.39
CA ALA A 494 7.43 -2.64 17.59
C ALA A 494 6.51 -3.84 17.31
N ARG A 495 6.84 -4.66 16.31
CA ARG A 495 6.08 -5.88 15.95
C ARG A 495 6.38 -7.06 16.88
N GLN A 496 7.64 -7.18 17.33
CA GLN A 496 8.12 -8.28 18.18
C GLN A 496 8.77 -7.73 19.47
N PRO A 497 7.95 -7.15 20.38
CA PRO A 497 8.48 -6.39 21.54
C PRO A 497 9.24 -7.25 22.56
N LYS A 498 8.99 -8.56 22.59
CA LYS A 498 9.67 -9.49 23.51
C LYS A 498 10.94 -10.13 22.92
N ALA A 499 11.09 -10.06 21.59
CA ALA A 499 12.21 -10.72 20.91
C ALA A 499 13.56 -10.05 21.19
N GLU A 500 14.60 -10.87 21.24
CA GLU A 500 15.96 -10.42 20.99
C GLU A 500 16.09 -10.05 19.51
N ILE A 501 16.59 -8.84 19.23
CA ILE A 501 16.81 -8.40 17.85
C ILE A 501 18.30 -8.37 17.59
N VAL A 502 18.73 -9.15 16.59
CA VAL A 502 20.12 -9.28 16.16
C VAL A 502 20.26 -8.71 14.76
N TYR A 503 21.10 -7.69 14.59
CA TYR A 503 21.48 -7.20 13.28
C TYR A 503 22.82 -7.79 12.88
N VAL A 504 22.85 -8.45 11.72
CA VAL A 504 24.07 -8.97 11.11
C VAL A 504 24.67 -7.88 10.24
N GLY A 505 25.88 -7.44 10.54
CA GLY A 505 26.61 -6.46 9.74
C GLY A 505 26.66 -6.88 8.27
N ILE A 506 26.67 -5.91 7.39
CA ILE A 506 26.73 -6.16 5.93
C ILE A 506 27.98 -7.00 5.64
N LEU A 507 27.81 -8.14 4.97
CA LEU A 507 28.93 -9.01 4.63
C LEU A 507 29.89 -8.30 3.65
N PRO A 508 31.20 -8.56 3.74
CA PRO A 508 32.14 -8.02 2.78
C PRO A 508 31.80 -8.53 1.38
N ARG A 509 32.03 -7.69 0.38
CA ARG A 509 31.84 -8.05 -1.03
C ARG A 509 32.99 -7.54 -1.87
N ARG A 510 33.31 -8.28 -2.92
CA ARG A 510 34.45 -8.00 -3.79
C ARG A 510 34.46 -6.55 -4.29
N GLY A 511 35.56 -5.84 -4.04
CA GLY A 511 35.76 -4.46 -4.44
C GLY A 511 35.10 -3.40 -3.56
N GLN A 512 34.40 -3.79 -2.49
CA GLN A 512 33.78 -2.87 -1.53
C GLN A 512 34.16 -3.15 -0.06
N GLU A 513 35.16 -3.96 0.17
CA GLU A 513 35.53 -4.46 1.49
C GLU A 513 35.81 -3.32 2.47
N GLN A 514 36.55 -2.28 2.03
CA GLN A 514 36.89 -1.14 2.88
C GLN A 514 35.65 -0.32 3.27
N ARG A 515 34.78 -0.01 2.30
CA ARG A 515 33.52 0.71 2.56
C ARG A 515 32.64 -0.07 3.54
N VAL A 516 32.48 -1.38 3.32
CA VAL A 516 31.67 -2.24 4.19
C VAL A 516 32.25 -2.28 5.60
N LYS A 517 33.58 -2.34 5.75
CA LYS A 517 34.25 -2.30 7.06
C LYS A 517 33.94 -1.01 7.82
N GLU A 518 34.05 0.14 7.17
CA GLU A 518 33.77 1.46 7.76
C GLU A 518 32.29 1.63 8.11
N LEU A 519 31.39 1.24 7.19
CA LEU A 519 29.96 1.28 7.40
C LEU A 519 29.51 0.39 8.56
N ASN A 520 30.09 -0.81 8.71
CA ASN A 520 29.78 -1.72 9.81
C ASN A 520 30.24 -1.19 11.19
N LEU A 521 31.28 -0.35 11.26
CA LEU A 521 31.62 0.34 12.51
C LEU A 521 30.52 1.31 12.92
N TRP A 522 29.98 2.05 11.96
CA TRP A 522 28.87 2.99 12.21
C TRP A 522 27.58 2.24 12.55
N LEU A 523 27.19 1.25 11.75
CA LEU A 523 26.03 0.39 11.99
C LEU A 523 26.10 -0.26 13.37
N GLY A 524 27.27 -0.83 13.74
CA GLY A 524 27.46 -1.44 15.06
C GLY A 524 27.25 -0.47 16.22
N SER A 525 27.65 0.80 16.05
CA SER A 525 27.40 1.85 17.04
C SER A 525 25.90 2.14 17.19
N VAL A 526 25.21 2.40 16.07
CA VAL A 526 23.79 2.76 16.05
C VAL A 526 22.90 1.61 16.52
N VAL A 527 23.18 0.38 16.11
CA VAL A 527 22.45 -0.82 16.53
C VAL A 527 22.55 -1.00 18.06
N LYS A 528 23.75 -0.89 18.63
CA LYS A 528 23.96 -1.01 20.08
C LYS A 528 23.31 0.14 20.86
N GLN A 529 23.35 1.37 20.34
CA GLN A 529 22.64 2.52 20.93
C GLN A 529 21.13 2.32 20.97
N GLY A 530 20.56 1.62 19.95
CA GLY A 530 19.16 1.23 19.92
C GLY A 530 18.80 0.09 20.89
N GLY A 531 19.77 -0.49 21.60
CA GLY A 531 19.55 -1.61 22.51
C GLY A 531 19.46 -2.98 21.82
N TYR A 532 19.99 -3.10 20.60
CA TYR A 532 19.99 -4.32 19.82
C TYR A 532 21.36 -4.99 19.78
N THR A 533 21.38 -6.29 19.50
CA THR A 533 22.62 -7.06 19.33
C THR A 533 23.19 -6.86 17.93
N PHE A 534 24.47 -6.50 17.84
CA PHE A 534 25.22 -6.40 16.58
C PHE A 534 26.28 -7.51 16.50
N ILE A 535 26.22 -8.32 15.44
CA ILE A 535 27.24 -9.32 15.12
C ILE A 535 27.86 -9.02 13.75
N ASN A 536 29.12 -9.36 13.54
CA ASN A 536 29.83 -9.12 12.29
C ASN A 536 30.66 -10.34 11.86
N PRO A 537 30.00 -11.42 11.41
CA PRO A 537 30.67 -12.62 10.94
C PRO A 537 31.62 -12.38 9.76
N GLY A 538 31.31 -11.34 8.95
CA GLY A 538 32.08 -10.98 7.76
C GLY A 538 33.55 -10.69 8.04
N VAL A 539 33.92 -10.28 9.25
CA VAL A 539 35.36 -10.08 9.63
C VAL A 539 36.14 -11.38 9.51
N LYS A 540 35.54 -12.53 9.82
CA LYS A 540 36.16 -13.86 9.72
C LYS A 540 36.29 -14.35 8.27
N MET A 541 35.66 -13.67 7.32
CA MET A 541 35.68 -14.01 5.90
C MET A 541 36.73 -13.20 5.12
N LEU A 542 37.51 -12.36 5.80
CA LEU A 542 38.56 -11.54 5.19
C LEU A 542 39.92 -12.17 5.43
N GLY A 543 40.81 -12.04 4.45
CA GLY A 543 42.22 -12.36 4.55
C GLY A 543 43.04 -11.28 5.30
N ALA A 544 44.31 -11.53 5.53
CA ALA A 544 45.21 -10.58 6.15
C ALA A 544 45.40 -9.28 5.35
N ASP A 545 45.14 -9.32 4.06
CA ASP A 545 45.13 -8.18 3.13
C ASP A 545 43.82 -7.36 3.16
N GLY A 546 42.86 -7.78 3.98
CA GLY A 546 41.54 -7.16 4.08
C GLY A 546 40.60 -7.44 2.91
N LYS A 547 40.95 -8.39 2.04
CA LYS A 547 40.09 -8.83 0.92
C LYS A 547 39.29 -10.06 1.29
N ILE A 548 38.16 -10.28 0.56
CA ILE A 548 37.38 -11.50 0.72
C ILE A 548 38.25 -12.74 0.43
N VAL A 549 38.00 -13.79 1.21
CA VAL A 549 38.63 -15.11 0.97
C VAL A 549 37.66 -15.94 0.14
N ASP A 550 38.06 -16.30 -1.09
CA ASP A 550 37.17 -16.92 -2.10
C ASP A 550 36.44 -18.18 -1.61
N LYS A 551 37.02 -18.96 -0.66
CA LYS A 551 36.32 -20.13 -0.15
C LYS A 551 35.00 -19.82 0.56
N TYR A 552 34.83 -18.62 1.10
CA TYR A 552 33.63 -18.20 1.83
C TYR A 552 32.54 -17.62 0.92
N PHE A 553 32.85 -17.38 -0.37
CA PHE A 553 31.94 -16.76 -1.31
C PHE A 553 31.82 -17.58 -2.58
N THR A 554 30.72 -17.40 -3.30
CA THR A 554 30.58 -17.88 -4.67
C THR A 554 31.44 -17.03 -5.62
N SER A 555 31.53 -17.43 -6.87
CA SER A 555 32.37 -16.74 -7.89
C SER A 555 32.01 -15.25 -8.07
N ASP A 556 30.79 -14.85 -7.71
CA ASP A 556 30.34 -13.45 -7.78
C ASP A 556 30.96 -12.53 -6.70
N GLY A 557 31.58 -13.12 -5.67
CA GLY A 557 32.21 -12.39 -4.57
C GLY A 557 31.21 -11.61 -3.70
N LEU A 558 29.95 -12.04 -3.67
CA LEU A 558 28.83 -11.44 -2.92
C LEU A 558 28.09 -12.48 -2.08
N HIS A 559 27.62 -13.56 -2.71
CA HIS A 559 26.84 -14.59 -2.02
C HIS A 559 27.75 -15.57 -1.30
N PRO A 560 27.44 -15.95 -0.05
CA PRO A 560 28.24 -16.91 0.69
C PRO A 560 28.21 -18.31 0.05
N SER A 561 29.33 -19.03 0.15
CA SER A 561 29.41 -20.46 -0.07
C SER A 561 28.89 -21.23 1.17
N ASN A 562 28.89 -22.57 1.14
CA ASN A 562 28.61 -23.38 2.32
C ASN A 562 29.52 -23.02 3.51
N ASP A 563 30.82 -22.84 3.27
CA ASP A 563 31.76 -22.41 4.32
C ASP A 563 31.43 -21.01 4.84
N GLY A 564 30.97 -20.11 3.97
CA GLY A 564 30.55 -18.77 4.37
C GLY A 564 29.30 -18.80 5.26
N TYR A 565 28.30 -19.61 4.92
CA TYR A 565 27.12 -19.78 5.78
C TYR A 565 27.44 -20.44 7.12
N ALA A 566 28.38 -21.37 7.17
CA ALA A 566 28.85 -21.94 8.44
C ALA A 566 29.44 -20.87 9.39
N VAL A 567 30.17 -19.89 8.85
CA VAL A 567 30.67 -18.75 9.65
C VAL A 567 29.53 -17.87 10.16
N ILE A 568 28.48 -17.68 9.36
CA ILE A 568 27.32 -16.84 9.75
C ILE A 568 26.51 -17.52 10.86
N VAL A 569 26.21 -18.82 10.73
CA VAL A 569 25.40 -19.54 11.70
C VAL A 569 26.07 -19.62 13.07
N ASP A 570 27.37 -19.82 13.10
CA ASP A 570 28.17 -19.80 14.34
C ASP A 570 27.95 -18.53 15.19
N GLU A 571 27.71 -17.39 14.56
CA GLU A 571 27.49 -16.11 15.27
C GLU A 571 26.03 -15.86 15.60
N ILE A 572 25.09 -16.42 14.83
CA ILE A 572 23.63 -16.26 15.04
C ILE A 572 23.14 -17.17 16.16
N THR A 573 23.72 -18.36 16.30
CA THR A 573 23.25 -19.41 17.23
C THR A 573 23.90 -19.34 18.61
N LYS A 574 24.94 -18.55 18.78
CA LYS A 574 25.52 -18.20 20.09
C LYS A 574 24.57 -17.35 20.92
#